data_442c8a529af741a78e71d63239be418b
#
_entry.id   442c8a529af741a78e71d63239be418b
#
_cell.length_a   1.000
_cell.length_b   1.000
_cell.length_c   1.000
_cell.angle_alpha   90.00
_cell.angle_beta   90.00
_cell.angle_gamma   90.00
#
_symmetry.space_group_name_H-M   'P 1'
#
loop_
_entity.id
_entity.type
_entity.pdbx_description
1 polymer ?
#
loop_
_entity_poly.entity_id
_entity_poly.type
_entity_poly.pdbx_seq_one_letter_code
_entity_poly.pdbx_strand_id
1 'polypeptide(L)'
;ENLVERAQQIGERIRERMVSWQERIEQIGDVRGLGAMLAIEFVRDRDSKEPNPELATAVVEAAAERGLLLLKSGIYSNCIRVLCPLVLTDAELDEALEVWEDALGAAVGA
;
A
#
# COMPACT_ATOMS: atom_id res chain seq x y z
N GLU A 1 27.33 -2.77 -4.57
CA GLU A 1 25.89 -2.83 -4.87
C GLU A 1 25.28 -1.44 -4.85
N ASN A 2 24.49 -1.12 -5.87
CA ASN A 2 23.90 0.21 -5.99
C ASN A 2 22.54 0.25 -5.27
N LEU A 3 22.54 0.74 -4.03
CA LEU A 3 21.34 0.78 -3.20
C LEU A 3 20.31 1.78 -3.71
N VAL A 4 20.77 2.89 -4.34
CA VAL A 4 19.84 3.88 -4.89
C VAL A 4 19.04 3.28 -6.04
N GLU A 5 19.73 2.58 -6.94
CA GLU A 5 19.09 1.92 -8.07
C GLU A 5 18.12 0.84 -7.58
N ARG A 6 18.53 0.07 -6.56
CA ARG A 6 17.66 -0.97 -6.00
C ARG A 6 16.41 -0.36 -5.36
N ALA A 7 16.55 0.76 -4.67
CA ALA A 7 15.39 1.45 -4.09
C ALA A 7 14.42 1.89 -5.17
N GLN A 8 14.93 2.38 -6.30
CA GLN A 8 14.07 2.78 -7.41
C GLN A 8 13.35 1.59 -8.02
N GLN A 9 14.03 0.46 -8.18
CA GLN A 9 13.42 -0.76 -8.72
C GLN A 9 12.28 -1.26 -7.82
N ILE A 10 12.53 -1.32 -6.52
CA ILE A 10 11.52 -1.76 -5.56
C ILE A 10 10.34 -0.80 -5.57
N GLY A 11 10.62 0.50 -5.54
CA GLY A 11 9.58 1.52 -5.56
C GLY A 11 8.70 1.45 -6.80
N GLU A 12 9.30 1.24 -7.96
CA GLU A 12 8.54 1.13 -9.21
C GLU A 12 7.63 -0.09 -9.21
N ARG A 13 8.11 -1.25 -8.74
CA ARG A 13 7.29 -2.45 -8.67
C ARG A 13 6.09 -2.26 -7.74
N ILE A 14 6.33 -1.64 -6.58
CA ILE A 14 5.24 -1.39 -5.63
C ILE A 14 4.26 -0.38 -6.22
N ARG A 15 4.77 0.71 -6.78
CA ARG A 15 3.93 1.77 -7.35
C ARG A 15 3.04 1.24 -8.48
N GLU A 16 3.56 0.42 -9.36
CA GLU A 16 2.78 -0.17 -10.44
C GLU A 16 1.58 -0.96 -9.90
N ARG A 17 1.80 -1.75 -8.86
CA ARG A 17 0.71 -2.50 -8.24
C ARG A 17 -0.29 -1.58 -7.56
N MET A 18 0.20 -0.56 -6.84
CA MET A 18 -0.66 0.40 -6.15
C MET A 18 -1.51 1.19 -7.13
N VAL A 19 -0.94 1.63 -8.25
CA VAL A 19 -1.69 2.35 -9.28
C VAL A 19 -2.76 1.44 -9.89
N SER A 20 -2.42 0.17 -10.12
CA SER A 20 -3.39 -0.81 -10.60
C SER A 20 -4.54 -0.98 -9.61
N TRP A 21 -4.24 -1.02 -8.31
CA TRP A 21 -5.29 -1.11 -7.29
C TRP A 21 -6.15 0.15 -7.28
N GLN A 22 -5.51 1.32 -7.43
CA GLN A 22 -6.22 2.60 -7.45
C GLN A 22 -7.24 2.66 -8.59
N GLU A 23 -6.90 2.10 -9.76
CA GLU A 23 -7.81 2.05 -10.90
C GLU A 23 -9.04 1.20 -10.61
N ARG A 24 -8.92 0.16 -9.79
CA ARG A 24 -10.00 -0.77 -9.50
C ARG A 24 -10.74 -0.44 -8.20
N ILE A 25 -10.13 0.29 -7.29
CA ILE A 25 -10.66 0.55 -5.96
C ILE A 25 -10.83 2.06 -5.79
N GLU A 26 -12.08 2.52 -5.81
CA GLU A 26 -12.39 3.94 -5.72
C GLU A 26 -11.93 4.56 -4.39
N GLN A 27 -11.89 3.77 -3.32
CA GLN A 27 -11.51 4.27 -2.00
C GLN A 27 -10.02 4.55 -1.85
N ILE A 28 -9.21 4.21 -2.85
CA ILE A 28 -7.82 4.63 -2.87
C ILE A 28 -7.76 5.99 -3.55
N GLY A 29 -7.57 7.04 -2.75
CA GLY A 29 -7.58 8.41 -3.23
C GLY A 29 -6.27 8.84 -3.86
N ASP A 30 -5.15 8.39 -3.29
CA ASP A 30 -3.84 8.82 -3.77
C ASP A 30 -2.79 7.75 -3.51
N VAL A 31 -1.82 7.67 -4.40
CA VAL A 31 -0.64 6.82 -4.24
C VAL A 31 0.57 7.75 -4.43
N ARG A 32 1.40 7.84 -3.40
CA ARG A 32 2.55 8.76 -3.45
C ARG A 32 3.76 8.18 -2.77
N GLY A 33 4.91 8.75 -3.08
CA GLY A 33 6.15 8.35 -2.45
C GLY A 33 7.33 8.48 -3.40
N LEU A 34 8.51 8.21 -2.86
CA LEU A 34 9.76 8.31 -3.59
C LEU A 34 10.63 7.10 -3.25
N GLY A 35 11.18 6.47 -4.28
CA GLY A 35 12.01 5.29 -4.10
C GLY A 35 11.21 4.19 -3.42
N ALA A 36 11.76 3.58 -2.37
CA ALA A 36 11.14 2.48 -1.65
C ALA A 36 10.20 2.95 -0.53
N MET A 37 9.96 4.27 -0.42
CA MET A 37 9.03 4.83 0.56
C MET A 37 7.75 5.24 -0.14
N LEU A 38 6.69 4.46 0.05
CA LEU A 38 5.42 4.68 -0.63
C LEU A 38 4.28 4.71 0.37
N ALA A 39 3.22 5.43 0.02
CA ALA A 39 2.02 5.51 0.84
C ALA A 39 0.76 5.47 -0.01
N ILE A 40 -0.27 4.84 0.51
CA ILE A 40 -1.61 4.83 -0.07
C ILE A 40 -2.51 5.61 0.86
N GLU A 41 -3.28 6.54 0.30
CA GLU A 41 -4.29 7.28 1.04
C GLU A 41 -5.67 6.72 0.74
N PHE A 42 -6.44 6.44 1.79
CA PHE A 42 -7.80 5.94 1.65
C PHE A 42 -8.81 7.07 1.86
N VAL A 43 -9.78 7.14 0.97
CA VAL A 43 -10.86 8.13 1.04
C VAL A 43 -12.19 7.41 0.91
N ARG A 44 -13.26 8.04 1.41
CA ARG A 44 -14.62 7.50 1.25
C ARG A 44 -15.12 7.72 -0.16
N ASP A 45 -14.71 8.85 -0.75
CA ASP A 45 -15.15 9.29 -2.07
C ASP A 45 -14.04 10.16 -2.67
N ARG A 46 -13.66 9.89 -3.91
CA ARG A 46 -12.60 10.63 -4.59
C ARG A 46 -12.95 12.09 -4.82
N ASP A 47 -14.23 12.39 -5.02
CA ASP A 47 -14.67 13.76 -5.26
C ASP A 47 -14.54 14.63 -4.03
N SER A 48 -15.02 14.14 -2.89
CA SER A 48 -14.94 14.87 -1.63
C SER A 48 -13.58 14.76 -0.96
N LYS A 49 -12.86 13.66 -1.23
CA LYS A 49 -11.57 13.33 -0.60
C LYS A 49 -11.70 13.18 0.91
N GLU A 50 -12.88 12.81 1.39
CA GLU A 50 -13.10 12.59 2.81
C GLU A 50 -12.27 11.41 3.30
N PRO A 51 -11.47 11.58 4.37
CA PRO A 51 -10.61 10.49 4.85
C PRO A 51 -11.39 9.26 5.27
N ASN A 52 -10.81 8.09 5.03
CA ASN A 52 -11.43 6.81 5.40
C ASN A 52 -10.48 6.00 6.29
N PRO A 53 -10.32 6.41 7.58
CA PRO A 53 -9.43 5.70 8.49
C PRO A 53 -9.91 4.29 8.83
N GLU A 54 -11.20 4.03 8.77
CA GLU A 54 -11.75 2.70 9.05
C GLU A 54 -11.28 1.71 8.00
N LEU A 55 -11.22 2.11 6.73
CA LEU A 55 -10.71 1.23 5.68
C LEU A 55 -9.22 0.98 5.85
N ALA A 56 -8.43 2.00 6.20
CA ALA A 56 -7.01 1.82 6.46
C ALA A 56 -6.79 0.81 7.60
N THR A 57 -7.57 0.93 8.67
CA THR A 57 -7.50 -0.01 9.79
C THR A 57 -7.86 -1.42 9.34
N ALA A 58 -8.93 -1.57 8.56
CA ALA A 58 -9.37 -2.88 8.08
C ALA A 58 -8.29 -3.54 7.20
N VAL A 59 -7.63 -2.77 6.36
CA VAL A 59 -6.54 -3.29 5.51
C VAL A 59 -5.36 -3.74 6.36
N VAL A 60 -4.96 -2.93 7.34
CA VAL A 60 -3.86 -3.28 8.24
C VAL A 60 -4.16 -4.58 9.00
N GLU A 61 -5.37 -4.71 9.52
CA GLU A 61 -5.78 -5.91 10.25
C GLU A 61 -5.83 -7.14 9.33
N ALA A 62 -6.39 -6.99 8.13
CA ALA A 62 -6.46 -8.09 7.18
C ALA A 62 -5.08 -8.53 6.73
N ALA A 63 -4.16 -7.59 6.55
CA ALA A 63 -2.76 -7.89 6.20
C ALA A 63 -2.06 -8.63 7.33
N ALA A 64 -2.27 -8.20 8.58
CA ALA A 64 -1.66 -8.85 9.75
C ALA A 64 -2.14 -10.29 9.89
N GLU A 65 -3.42 -10.56 9.64
CA GLU A 65 -3.95 -11.92 9.66
C GLU A 65 -3.26 -12.82 8.64
N ARG A 66 -2.72 -12.24 7.58
CA ARG A 66 -2.02 -12.94 6.51
C ARG A 66 -0.49 -12.90 6.66
N GLY A 67 -0.01 -12.38 7.80
CA GLY A 67 1.42 -12.34 8.09
C GLY A 67 2.15 -11.13 7.55
N LEU A 68 1.45 -10.11 7.07
CA LEU A 68 2.07 -8.89 6.54
C LEU A 68 1.77 -7.71 7.46
N LEU A 69 2.83 -7.07 7.97
CA LEU A 69 2.68 -5.92 8.84
C LEU A 69 2.77 -4.63 8.04
N LEU A 70 1.72 -3.83 8.11
CA LEU A 70 1.63 -2.51 7.48
C LEU A 70 1.44 -1.45 8.55
N LEU A 71 1.91 -0.24 8.27
CA LEU A 71 1.82 0.87 9.24
C LEU A 71 0.79 1.88 8.78
N LYS A 72 -0.11 2.22 9.67
CA LYS A 72 -1.09 3.26 9.48
C LYS A 72 -0.44 4.61 9.78
N SER A 73 -0.71 5.62 8.97
CA SER A 73 -0.09 6.93 9.12
C SER A 73 -1.01 8.04 8.60
N GLY A 74 -0.51 9.28 8.64
CA GLY A 74 -1.25 10.44 8.18
C GLY A 74 -2.01 11.12 9.32
N ILE A 75 -2.36 12.39 9.10
CA ILE A 75 -3.06 13.22 10.10
C ILE A 75 -4.41 12.61 10.49
N TYR A 76 -5.08 12.00 9.51
CA TYR A 76 -6.41 11.41 9.72
C TYR A 76 -6.37 9.89 9.88
N SER A 77 -5.19 9.31 10.06
CA SER A 77 -4.98 7.86 10.17
C SER A 77 -5.57 7.09 8.98
N ASN A 78 -5.60 7.71 7.81
CA ASN A 78 -6.19 7.13 6.61
C ASN A 78 -5.16 6.72 5.56
N CYS A 79 -3.88 6.71 5.91
CA CYS A 79 -2.81 6.31 5.00
C CYS A 79 -2.12 5.04 5.49
N ILE A 80 -1.63 4.25 4.55
CA ILE A 80 -0.76 3.12 4.85
C ILE A 80 0.59 3.41 4.24
N ARG A 81 1.61 3.40 5.06
CA ARG A 81 2.99 3.64 4.63
C ARG A 81 3.71 2.32 4.47
N VAL A 82 4.47 2.22 3.40
CA VAL A 82 5.34 1.07 3.15
C VAL A 82 6.78 1.53 3.12
N LEU A 83 7.62 0.84 3.87
CA LEU A 83 9.06 1.03 3.85
C LEU A 83 9.70 -0.34 3.72
N CYS A 84 10.16 -0.67 2.52
CA CYS A 84 10.71 -2.00 2.24
C CYS A 84 12.20 -2.06 2.45
N PRO A 85 12.72 -3.17 3.04
CA PRO A 85 14.15 -3.40 3.07
C PRO A 85 14.70 -3.52 1.66
N LEU A 86 15.85 -2.91 1.40
CA LEU A 86 16.46 -2.95 0.07
C LEU A 86 17.05 -4.30 -0.28
N VAL A 87 17.14 -5.19 0.69
CA VAL A 87 17.68 -6.55 0.50
C VAL A 87 16.61 -7.57 0.09
N LEU A 88 15.36 -7.16 -0.02
CA LEU A 88 14.29 -8.05 -0.50
C LEU A 88 14.58 -8.51 -1.91
N THR A 89 14.33 -9.78 -2.19
CA THR A 89 14.36 -10.30 -3.54
C THR A 89 13.06 -9.90 -4.26
N ASP A 90 13.09 -9.95 -5.59
CA ASP A 90 11.88 -9.67 -6.37
C ASP A 90 10.77 -10.68 -6.04
N ALA A 91 11.11 -11.94 -5.83
CA ALA A 91 10.14 -12.97 -5.48
C ALA A 91 9.47 -12.68 -4.13
N GLU A 92 10.27 -12.27 -3.14
CA GLU A 92 9.74 -11.91 -1.82
C GLU A 92 8.83 -10.68 -1.91
N LEU A 93 9.22 -9.70 -2.71
CA LEU A 93 8.42 -8.49 -2.92
C LEU A 93 7.09 -8.82 -3.58
N ASP A 94 7.10 -9.64 -4.63
CA ASP A 94 5.88 -10.04 -5.32
C ASP A 94 4.93 -10.79 -4.40
N GLU A 95 5.46 -11.67 -3.56
CA GLU A 95 4.66 -12.41 -2.58
C GLU A 95 4.00 -11.45 -1.59
N ALA A 96 4.76 -10.47 -1.07
CA ALA A 96 4.21 -9.48 -0.16
C ALA A 96 3.12 -8.64 -0.82
N LEU A 97 3.31 -8.26 -2.08
CA LEU A 97 2.32 -7.47 -2.82
C LEU A 97 1.04 -8.27 -3.06
N GLU A 98 1.15 -9.57 -3.32
CA GLU A 98 -0.03 -10.42 -3.47
C GLU A 98 -0.81 -10.54 -2.16
N VAL A 99 -0.11 -10.68 -1.04
CA VAL A 99 -0.75 -10.71 0.28
C VAL A 99 -1.46 -9.39 0.55
N TRP A 100 -0.82 -8.28 0.21
CA TRP A 100 -1.43 -6.97 0.39
C TRP A 100 -2.67 -6.80 -0.49
N GLU A 101 -2.60 -7.25 -1.74
CA GLU A 101 -3.75 -7.17 -2.64
C GLU A 101 -4.92 -8.00 -2.10
N ASP A 102 -4.65 -9.18 -1.56
CA ASP A 102 -5.69 -10.02 -0.92
C ASP A 102 -6.29 -9.30 0.28
N ALA A 103 -5.47 -8.64 1.08
CA ALA A 103 -5.94 -7.88 2.24
C ALA A 103 -6.84 -6.72 1.82
N LEU A 104 -6.47 -6.00 0.75
CA LEU A 104 -7.30 -4.94 0.19
C LEU A 104 -8.65 -5.48 -0.26
N GLY A 105 -8.64 -6.58 -0.99
CA GLY A 105 -9.87 -7.20 -1.47
C GLY A 105 -10.79 -7.61 -0.33
N ALA A 106 -10.23 -8.19 0.72
CA ALA A 106 -11.00 -8.59 1.89
C ALA A 106 -11.61 -7.39 2.62
N ALA A 107 -10.84 -6.31 2.75
CA ALA A 107 -11.31 -5.12 3.46
C ALA A 107 -12.35 -4.34 2.66
N VAL A 108 -12.16 -4.22 1.36
CA VAL A 108 -13.07 -3.46 0.49
C VAL A 108 -14.33 -4.25 0.17
N GLY A 109 -14.18 -5.56 -0.04
CA GLY A 109 -15.31 -6.42 -0.40
C GLY A 109 -16.20 -6.81 0.78
N ALA A 110 -15.77 -6.51 1.99
CA ALA A 110 -16.53 -6.85 3.21
C ALA A 110 -17.68 -5.85 3.49
#